data_7983c99caf7f6a40cfa588a034bbc94f
#
_entry.id   7983c99caf7f6a40cfa588a034bbc94f
#
_cell.length_a   1.000
_cell.length_b   1.000
_cell.length_c   1.000
_cell.angle_alpha   90.00
_cell.angle_beta   90.00
_cell.angle_gamma   90.00
#
_symmetry.space_group_name_H-M   'P 1'
#
loop_
_entity.id
_entity.type
_entity.pdbx_description
1 polymer ?
#
loop_
_entity_poly.entity_id
_entity_poly.type
_entity_poly.pdbx_seq_one_letter_code
_entity_poly.pdbx_strand_id
1 'polypeptide(L)'
;MEEIIVFGHKSPDTDTICSAIVMADLQTKIRGEKVIPCRLGEINEETKFALKKFHIEEPKLIEKVEENQRVILVDHNEFSQSVEGIENAKIEAVVDHHRINNFETKEPLFYYAQPVGCTATILFELYKSNNIDIEPKMAGLMLSAIISDTLLLKSPTTTEKDKKALEALAEIADVDANIYGLDMLKAGTNLDKYTEEELIHLDAKKIEKEDIKYVIAQVNTVSIPDVLKRKEKIEQEINKEILAKGLSLFVFVITDIVNSNSEAIVLGDRADAISKTYEVKDNIAIMPGVVSRKKQILPLVETNIDFFKN
;
A
#
# COMPACT_ATOMS: atom_id res chain seq x y z
N MET A 1 31.36 -11.48 -14.98
CA MET A 1 31.01 -10.73 -13.74
C MET A 1 29.62 -11.19 -13.34
N GLU A 2 29.40 -11.49 -12.09
CA GLU A 2 28.05 -11.85 -11.61
C GLU A 2 27.12 -10.65 -11.74
N GLU A 3 25.90 -10.89 -12.23
CA GLU A 3 24.90 -9.84 -12.40
C GLU A 3 24.51 -9.25 -11.05
N ILE A 4 24.32 -7.93 -10.98
CA ILE A 4 23.75 -7.27 -9.81
C ILE A 4 22.23 -7.24 -10.00
N ILE A 5 21.48 -7.65 -8.98
CA ILE A 5 20.03 -7.57 -8.99
C ILE A 5 19.52 -6.57 -7.93
N VAL A 6 18.43 -5.88 -8.25
CA VAL A 6 17.75 -4.94 -7.34
C VAL A 6 16.34 -5.40 -7.11
N PHE A 7 15.90 -5.41 -5.86
CA PHE A 7 14.52 -5.75 -5.52
C PHE A 7 14.10 -5.08 -4.21
N GLY A 8 12.79 -4.94 -4.04
CA GLY A 8 12.17 -4.51 -2.79
C GLY A 8 11.58 -5.67 -2.01
N HIS A 9 10.59 -5.41 -1.15
CA HIS A 9 10.05 -6.40 -0.22
C HIS A 9 9.09 -7.42 -0.87
N LYS A 10 8.83 -8.51 -0.15
CA LYS A 10 7.75 -9.46 -0.43
C LYS A 10 6.39 -8.75 -0.39
N SER A 11 5.41 -9.28 -1.16
CA SER A 11 4.10 -8.63 -1.33
C SER A 11 4.24 -7.19 -1.84
N PRO A 12 4.88 -7.03 -3.00
CA PRO A 12 5.35 -5.73 -3.46
C PRO A 12 4.20 -4.77 -3.75
N ASP A 13 4.38 -3.53 -3.32
CA ASP A 13 3.53 -2.39 -3.67
C ASP A 13 4.14 -1.57 -4.81
N THR A 14 3.57 -0.39 -5.06
CA THR A 14 4.01 0.46 -6.17
C THR A 14 5.39 1.08 -5.90
N ASP A 15 5.72 1.47 -4.66
CA ASP A 15 7.06 1.99 -4.35
C ASP A 15 8.12 0.90 -4.54
N THR A 16 7.91 -0.26 -3.96
CA THR A 16 8.81 -1.42 -4.09
C THR A 16 9.19 -1.73 -5.54
N ILE A 17 8.20 -1.83 -6.44
CA ILE A 17 8.46 -2.18 -7.85
C ILE A 17 9.09 -1.02 -8.62
N CYS A 18 8.53 0.18 -8.48
CA CYS A 18 9.04 1.35 -9.19
C CYS A 18 10.46 1.70 -8.73
N SER A 19 10.72 1.66 -7.42
CA SER A 19 12.04 1.94 -6.86
C SER A 19 13.08 0.90 -7.28
N ALA A 20 12.72 -0.38 -7.42
CA ALA A 20 13.64 -1.40 -7.94
C ALA A 20 14.06 -1.10 -9.38
N ILE A 21 13.12 -0.72 -10.25
CA ILE A 21 13.41 -0.37 -11.66
C ILE A 21 14.26 0.89 -11.73
N VAL A 22 13.89 1.94 -11.00
CA VAL A 22 14.58 3.23 -10.98
C VAL A 22 15.99 3.11 -10.42
N MET A 23 16.18 2.34 -9.33
CA MET A 23 17.49 2.08 -8.76
C MET A 23 18.37 1.27 -9.71
N ALA A 24 17.82 0.32 -10.45
CA ALA A 24 18.55 -0.44 -11.47
C ALA A 24 19.04 0.46 -12.60
N ASP A 25 18.22 1.40 -13.09
CA ASP A 25 18.61 2.41 -14.09
C ASP A 25 19.73 3.31 -13.55
N LEU A 26 19.54 3.86 -12.35
CA LEU A 26 20.54 4.73 -11.69
C LEU A 26 21.88 4.02 -11.53
N GLN A 27 21.89 2.81 -10.98
CA GLN A 27 23.13 2.06 -10.73
C GLN A 27 23.79 1.60 -12.02
N THR A 28 23.02 1.27 -13.05
CA THR A 28 23.57 0.98 -14.38
C THR A 28 24.33 2.18 -14.93
N LYS A 29 23.77 3.38 -14.81
CA LYS A 29 24.41 4.62 -15.26
C LYS A 29 25.65 4.99 -14.43
N ILE A 30 25.62 4.79 -13.11
CA ILE A 30 26.75 5.08 -12.22
C ILE A 30 27.91 4.11 -12.44
N ARG A 31 27.62 2.82 -12.54
CA ARG A 31 28.64 1.75 -12.54
C ARG A 31 29.15 1.40 -13.93
N GLY A 32 28.38 1.70 -14.98
CA GLY A 32 28.69 1.26 -16.34
C GLY A 32 28.54 -0.27 -16.54
N GLU A 33 27.92 -0.97 -15.60
CA GLU A 33 27.56 -2.39 -15.68
C GLU A 33 26.06 -2.57 -15.52
N LYS A 34 25.49 -3.57 -16.21
CA LYS A 34 24.04 -3.81 -16.19
C LYS A 34 23.59 -4.26 -14.80
N VAL A 35 22.59 -3.56 -14.25
CA VAL A 35 21.90 -3.91 -13.02
C VAL A 35 20.46 -4.27 -13.37
N ILE A 36 19.94 -5.36 -12.80
CA ILE A 36 18.68 -5.98 -13.20
C ILE A 36 17.62 -5.79 -12.12
N PRO A 37 16.48 -5.13 -12.40
CA PRO A 37 15.38 -5.07 -11.46
C PRO A 37 14.67 -6.43 -11.37
N CYS A 38 14.33 -6.83 -10.15
CA CYS A 38 13.58 -8.05 -9.86
C CYS A 38 12.41 -7.74 -8.92
N ARG A 39 11.47 -8.68 -8.80
CA ARG A 39 10.35 -8.62 -7.86
C ARG A 39 10.23 -9.90 -7.04
N LEU A 40 9.68 -9.80 -5.84
CA LEU A 40 9.52 -10.91 -4.91
C LEU A 40 8.06 -11.38 -4.75
N GLY A 41 7.17 -10.94 -5.61
CA GLY A 41 5.75 -11.29 -5.55
C GLY A 41 4.96 -10.81 -6.76
N GLU A 42 3.64 -11.04 -6.74
CA GLU A 42 2.73 -10.58 -7.79
C GLU A 42 2.53 -9.06 -7.72
N ILE A 43 2.43 -8.44 -8.89
CA ILE A 43 2.25 -6.99 -9.02
C ILE A 43 0.76 -6.65 -8.90
N ASN A 44 0.43 -5.69 -8.06
CA ASN A 44 -0.94 -5.20 -7.88
C ASN A 44 -1.42 -4.34 -9.07
N GLU A 45 -2.72 -4.07 -9.14
CA GLU A 45 -3.33 -3.36 -10.28
C GLU A 45 -2.89 -1.89 -10.38
N GLU A 46 -2.57 -1.24 -9.27
CA GLU A 46 -2.03 0.11 -9.22
C GLU A 46 -0.66 0.17 -9.89
N THR A 47 0.22 -0.74 -9.52
CA THR A 47 1.55 -0.87 -10.11
C THR A 47 1.48 -1.23 -11.60
N LYS A 48 0.59 -2.16 -11.99
CA LYS A 48 0.37 -2.49 -13.40
C LYS A 48 -0.09 -1.28 -14.21
N PHE A 49 -0.97 -0.45 -13.63
CA PHE A 49 -1.41 0.80 -14.25
C PHE A 49 -0.22 1.74 -14.51
N ALA A 50 0.66 1.93 -13.52
CA ALA A 50 1.86 2.76 -13.63
C ALA A 50 2.83 2.23 -14.70
N LEU A 51 3.18 0.94 -14.66
CA LEU A 51 4.07 0.31 -15.62
C LEU A 51 3.54 0.44 -17.06
N LYS A 52 2.24 0.19 -17.26
CA LYS A 52 1.58 0.33 -18.56
C LYS A 52 1.60 1.78 -19.05
N LYS A 53 1.32 2.75 -18.20
CA LYS A 53 1.30 4.19 -18.54
C LYS A 53 2.65 4.65 -19.08
N PHE A 54 3.75 4.19 -18.46
CA PHE A 54 5.10 4.61 -18.83
C PHE A 54 5.84 3.60 -19.74
N HIS A 55 5.11 2.60 -20.27
CA HIS A 55 5.65 1.61 -21.21
C HIS A 55 6.86 0.86 -20.65
N ILE A 56 6.79 0.43 -19.41
CA ILE A 56 7.82 -0.36 -18.72
C ILE A 56 7.33 -1.79 -18.56
N GLU A 57 8.20 -2.75 -18.83
CA GLU A 57 7.94 -4.17 -18.60
C GLU A 57 8.03 -4.53 -17.12
N GLU A 58 7.25 -5.54 -16.71
CA GLU A 58 7.30 -6.06 -15.34
C GLU A 58 8.69 -6.65 -15.05
N PRO A 59 9.28 -6.38 -13.87
CA PRO A 59 10.52 -7.01 -13.45
C PRO A 59 10.36 -8.53 -13.32
N LYS A 60 11.46 -9.26 -13.54
CA LYS A 60 11.51 -10.71 -13.38
C LYS A 60 11.18 -11.10 -11.93
N LEU A 61 10.28 -12.08 -11.75
CA LEU A 61 10.04 -12.70 -10.46
C LEU A 61 11.24 -13.57 -10.07
N ILE A 62 11.68 -13.43 -8.83
CA ILE A 62 12.67 -14.30 -8.20
C ILE A 62 12.13 -14.81 -6.85
N GLU A 63 12.48 -16.04 -6.51
CA GLU A 63 12.05 -16.67 -5.24
C GLU A 63 13.22 -16.83 -4.26
N LYS A 64 14.45 -16.92 -4.78
CA LYS A 64 15.68 -17.07 -3.99
C LYS A 64 16.86 -16.38 -4.65
N VAL A 65 17.89 -16.14 -3.85
CA VAL A 65 19.22 -15.71 -4.32
C VAL A 65 20.27 -16.76 -3.96
N GLU A 66 21.30 -16.83 -4.79
CA GLU A 66 22.43 -17.75 -4.55
C GLU A 66 23.43 -17.13 -3.55
N GLU A 67 24.29 -17.99 -2.98
CA GLU A 67 25.38 -17.54 -2.10
C GLU A 67 26.30 -16.55 -2.84
N ASN A 68 26.62 -15.44 -2.19
CA ASN A 68 27.43 -14.35 -2.73
C ASN A 68 26.80 -13.59 -3.93
N GLN A 69 25.54 -13.87 -4.29
CA GLN A 69 24.82 -13.06 -5.29
C GLN A 69 24.89 -11.58 -4.89
N ARG A 70 25.34 -10.74 -5.82
CA ARG A 70 25.39 -9.28 -5.62
C ARG A 70 23.97 -8.70 -5.68
N VAL A 71 23.54 -8.04 -4.58
CA VAL A 71 22.17 -7.52 -4.47
C VAL A 71 22.15 -6.09 -3.97
N ILE A 72 21.13 -5.34 -4.38
CA ILE A 72 20.77 -4.03 -3.87
C ILE A 72 19.32 -4.11 -3.36
N LEU A 73 19.09 -3.64 -2.15
CA LEU A 73 17.78 -3.61 -1.54
C LEU A 73 17.19 -2.19 -1.64
N VAL A 74 15.93 -2.11 -1.99
CA VAL A 74 15.14 -0.87 -1.96
C VAL A 74 13.87 -1.09 -1.16
N ASP A 75 13.38 -0.05 -0.50
CA ASP A 75 12.08 -0.03 0.16
C ASP A 75 11.88 -1.10 1.25
N HIS A 76 12.95 -1.64 1.74
CA HIS A 76 12.99 -2.51 2.93
C HIS A 76 14.42 -2.78 3.38
N ASN A 77 14.55 -3.22 4.63
CA ASN A 77 15.81 -3.70 5.18
C ASN A 77 15.65 -5.01 5.99
N GLU A 78 14.43 -5.32 6.46
CA GLU A 78 14.19 -6.53 7.27
C GLU A 78 14.33 -7.81 6.43
N PHE A 79 15.21 -8.75 6.86
CA PHE A 79 15.43 -10.03 6.14
C PHE A 79 14.15 -10.86 6.01
N SER A 80 13.25 -10.78 6.99
CA SER A 80 11.96 -11.47 6.95
C SER A 80 11.07 -11.04 5.77
N GLN A 81 11.25 -9.81 5.29
CA GLN A 81 10.53 -9.24 4.16
C GLN A 81 11.29 -9.42 2.83
N SER A 82 12.50 -9.97 2.88
CA SER A 82 13.37 -10.14 1.73
C SER A 82 13.25 -11.54 1.10
N VAL A 83 14.00 -11.76 0.04
CA VAL A 83 14.07 -13.02 -0.70
C VAL A 83 14.72 -14.14 0.14
N GLU A 84 14.42 -15.39 -0.16
CA GLU A 84 15.11 -16.55 0.45
C GLU A 84 16.60 -16.54 0.10
N GLY A 85 17.47 -16.81 1.07
CA GLY A 85 18.93 -16.83 0.92
C GLY A 85 19.62 -15.47 1.08
N ILE A 86 18.85 -14.40 1.39
CA ILE A 86 19.40 -13.03 1.53
C ILE A 86 20.55 -12.94 2.54
N GLU A 87 20.55 -13.75 3.59
CA GLU A 87 21.58 -13.79 4.64
C GLU A 87 22.95 -14.24 4.11
N ASN A 88 22.98 -14.92 2.95
CA ASN A 88 24.19 -15.39 2.28
C ASN A 88 24.54 -14.57 1.02
N ALA A 89 23.70 -13.61 0.63
CA ALA A 89 23.96 -12.73 -0.48
C ALA A 89 24.99 -11.64 -0.12
N LYS A 90 25.60 -11.05 -1.13
CA LYS A 90 26.44 -9.86 -0.99
C LYS A 90 25.60 -8.61 -1.18
N ILE A 91 25.10 -8.04 -0.08
CA ILE A 91 24.33 -6.79 -0.10
C ILE A 91 25.30 -5.62 -0.32
N GLU A 92 25.18 -4.94 -1.45
CA GLU A 92 26.07 -3.82 -1.82
C GLU A 92 25.48 -2.45 -1.47
N ALA A 93 24.15 -2.34 -1.47
CA ALA A 93 23.46 -1.11 -1.10
C ALA A 93 22.06 -1.38 -0.54
N VAL A 94 21.62 -0.46 0.32
CA VAL A 94 20.22 -0.35 0.80
C VAL A 94 19.79 1.09 0.64
N VAL A 95 18.62 1.32 0.02
CA VAL A 95 17.94 2.62 -0.04
C VAL A 95 16.52 2.44 0.45
N ASP A 96 16.17 3.09 1.57
CA ASP A 96 14.94 2.77 2.29
C ASP A 96 14.42 3.97 3.09
N HIS A 97 13.11 4.06 3.28
CA HIS A 97 12.46 5.07 4.10
C HIS A 97 11.84 4.51 5.39
N HIS A 98 11.95 3.19 5.59
CA HIS A 98 11.43 2.48 6.75
C HIS A 98 12.38 2.54 7.96
N ARG A 99 11.86 2.14 9.12
CA ARG A 99 12.70 1.88 10.28
C ARG A 99 13.68 0.73 9.99
N ILE A 100 14.87 0.80 10.57
CA ILE A 100 15.83 -0.28 10.50
C ILE A 100 15.47 -1.33 11.56
N ASN A 101 15.36 -2.60 11.12
CA ASN A 101 15.04 -3.71 12.02
C ASN A 101 15.61 -5.04 11.48
N ASN A 102 16.19 -5.86 12.35
CA ASN A 102 16.72 -7.20 12.02
C ASN A 102 17.59 -7.22 10.75
N PHE A 103 18.49 -6.25 10.65
CA PHE A 103 19.40 -6.10 9.52
C PHE A 103 20.85 -6.10 10.00
N GLU A 104 21.63 -7.03 9.48
CA GLU A 104 23.07 -7.10 9.73
C GLU A 104 23.81 -7.54 8.46
N THR A 105 25.05 -7.09 8.29
CA THR A 105 25.89 -7.46 7.15
C THR A 105 27.29 -7.81 7.60
N LYS A 106 27.95 -8.68 6.83
CA LYS A 106 29.34 -9.09 7.09
C LYS A 106 30.34 -8.03 6.62
N GLU A 107 29.96 -7.22 5.62
CA GLU A 107 30.82 -6.23 4.99
C GLU A 107 30.17 -4.84 5.03
N PRO A 108 30.97 -3.76 4.99
CA PRO A 108 30.46 -2.41 4.81
C PRO A 108 29.72 -2.27 3.48
N LEU A 109 28.62 -1.50 3.49
CA LEU A 109 27.79 -1.24 2.31
C LEU A 109 27.38 0.23 2.22
N PHE A 110 26.85 0.64 1.08
CA PHE A 110 26.14 1.90 0.96
C PHE A 110 24.76 1.77 1.59
N TYR A 111 24.51 2.46 2.71
CA TYR A 111 23.22 2.47 3.39
C TYR A 111 22.67 3.88 3.43
N TYR A 112 21.55 4.14 2.75
CA TYR A 112 20.93 5.44 2.68
C TYR A 112 19.47 5.37 3.11
N ALA A 113 19.19 5.85 4.31
CA ALA A 113 17.84 5.88 4.87
C ALA A 113 17.44 7.31 5.24
N GLN A 114 16.22 7.68 4.90
CA GLN A 114 15.62 8.96 5.29
C GLN A 114 14.15 8.76 5.70
N PRO A 115 13.67 9.47 6.73
CA PRO A 115 12.26 9.44 7.14
C PRO A 115 11.43 10.36 6.23
N VAL A 116 11.24 9.94 4.98
CA VAL A 116 10.38 10.58 3.96
C VAL A 116 9.16 9.72 3.67
N GLY A 117 8.26 10.19 2.84
CA GLY A 117 7.02 9.49 2.52
C GLY A 117 7.19 8.27 1.62
N CYS A 118 8.30 8.18 0.85
CA CYS A 118 8.49 7.16 -0.17
C CYS A 118 9.97 6.97 -0.51
N THR A 119 10.42 5.75 -0.80
CA THR A 119 11.79 5.45 -1.23
C THR A 119 12.14 6.16 -2.54
N ALA A 120 11.18 6.32 -3.46
CA ALA A 120 11.41 7.02 -4.72
C ALA A 120 11.80 8.50 -4.52
N THR A 121 11.39 9.15 -3.42
CA THR A 121 11.86 10.49 -3.07
C THR A 121 13.36 10.52 -2.81
N ILE A 122 13.90 9.49 -2.17
CA ILE A 122 15.34 9.33 -1.95
C ILE A 122 16.05 9.11 -3.27
N LEU A 123 15.49 8.27 -4.15
CA LEU A 123 16.06 8.00 -5.46
C LEU A 123 16.12 9.26 -6.34
N PHE A 124 15.10 10.10 -6.30
CA PHE A 124 15.13 11.42 -6.96
C PHE A 124 16.29 12.28 -6.48
N GLU A 125 16.55 12.34 -5.17
CA GLU A 125 17.71 13.04 -4.62
C GLU A 125 19.04 12.41 -5.06
N LEU A 126 19.12 11.07 -5.16
CA LEU A 126 20.30 10.36 -5.62
C LEU A 126 20.61 10.64 -7.10
N TYR A 127 19.61 10.71 -7.98
CA TYR A 127 19.84 11.14 -9.37
C TYR A 127 20.45 12.53 -9.43
N LYS A 128 19.88 13.48 -8.68
CA LYS A 128 20.36 14.87 -8.64
C LYS A 128 21.78 14.98 -8.08
N SER A 129 22.08 14.28 -6.98
CA SER A 129 23.41 14.35 -6.34
C SER A 129 24.50 13.69 -7.18
N ASN A 130 24.17 12.75 -8.06
CA ASN A 130 25.10 12.16 -9.02
C ASN A 130 25.12 12.88 -10.37
N ASN A 131 24.39 13.98 -10.54
CA ASN A 131 24.27 14.73 -11.81
C ASN A 131 23.85 13.84 -12.99
N ILE A 132 22.90 12.94 -12.76
CA ILE A 132 22.36 12.03 -13.77
C ILE A 132 20.97 12.55 -14.19
N ASP A 133 20.77 12.71 -15.49
CA ASP A 133 19.49 13.12 -16.04
C ASP A 133 18.43 12.03 -15.84
N ILE A 134 17.23 12.45 -15.45
CA ILE A 134 16.08 11.58 -15.24
C ILE A 134 15.29 11.48 -16.56
N GLU A 135 15.19 10.29 -17.10
CA GLU A 135 14.34 10.04 -18.28
C GLU A 135 12.86 10.13 -17.91
N PRO A 136 11.97 10.63 -18.81
CA PRO A 136 10.55 10.79 -18.52
C PRO A 136 9.86 9.55 -17.95
N LYS A 137 10.18 8.35 -18.44
CA LYS A 137 9.63 7.09 -17.94
C LYS A 137 10.09 6.76 -16.50
N MET A 138 11.36 7.08 -16.16
CA MET A 138 11.85 6.91 -14.77
C MET A 138 11.23 7.94 -13.83
N ALA A 139 11.05 9.17 -14.31
CA ALA A 139 10.31 10.20 -13.58
C ALA A 139 8.86 9.77 -13.31
N GLY A 140 8.20 9.19 -14.31
CA GLY A 140 6.85 8.66 -14.16
C GLY A 140 6.74 7.53 -13.13
N LEU A 141 7.71 6.63 -13.06
CA LEU A 141 7.73 5.57 -12.05
C LEU A 141 7.95 6.13 -10.64
N MET A 142 8.91 7.06 -10.46
CA MET A 142 9.13 7.72 -9.16
C MET A 142 7.90 8.53 -8.72
N LEU A 143 7.27 9.24 -9.65
CA LEU A 143 6.02 9.95 -9.42
C LEU A 143 4.91 9.00 -8.93
N SER A 144 4.77 7.85 -9.59
CA SER A 144 3.77 6.83 -9.23
C SER A 144 3.99 6.29 -7.82
N ALA A 145 5.22 5.97 -7.47
CA ALA A 145 5.59 5.51 -6.13
C ALA A 145 5.25 6.55 -5.06
N ILE A 146 5.63 7.82 -5.27
CA ILE A 146 5.34 8.90 -4.31
C ILE A 146 3.82 9.11 -4.16
N ILE A 147 3.06 9.06 -5.26
CA ILE A 147 1.60 9.16 -5.21
C ILE A 147 0.98 8.05 -4.39
N SER A 148 1.44 6.80 -4.58
CA SER A 148 0.97 5.62 -3.87
C SER A 148 1.17 5.77 -2.37
N ASP A 149 2.39 5.92 -1.91
CA ASP A 149 2.76 5.94 -0.49
C ASP A 149 2.26 7.17 0.27
N THR A 150 2.15 8.28 -0.43
CA THR A 150 1.68 9.53 0.17
C THR A 150 0.19 9.78 -0.04
N LEU A 151 -0.52 8.90 -0.74
CA LEU A 151 -1.93 9.09 -1.10
C LEU A 151 -2.18 10.49 -1.71
N LEU A 152 -1.47 10.80 -2.78
CA LEU A 152 -1.49 12.15 -3.40
C LEU A 152 -1.16 13.25 -2.37
N LEU A 153 -0.09 13.06 -1.59
CA LEU A 153 0.41 13.98 -0.55
C LEU A 153 -0.57 14.20 0.62
N LYS A 154 -1.58 13.35 0.80
CA LYS A 154 -2.55 13.43 1.91
C LYS A 154 -2.17 12.58 3.12
N SER A 155 -1.23 11.65 2.97
CA SER A 155 -0.73 10.83 4.08
C SER A 155 -0.02 11.69 5.13
N PRO A 156 -0.17 11.41 6.43
CA PRO A 156 0.59 12.08 7.48
C PRO A 156 2.10 11.79 7.42
N THR A 157 2.54 10.82 6.64
CA THR A 157 3.96 10.51 6.38
C THR A 157 4.59 11.43 5.34
N THR A 158 3.78 12.19 4.59
CA THR A 158 4.23 13.11 3.55
C THR A 158 5.14 14.21 4.11
N THR A 159 6.29 14.40 3.48
CA THR A 159 7.25 15.46 3.81
C THR A 159 7.35 16.51 2.70
N GLU A 160 8.00 17.64 3.01
CA GLU A 160 8.28 18.67 2.00
C GLU A 160 9.20 18.19 0.87
N LYS A 161 10.00 17.13 1.12
CA LYS A 161 10.83 16.51 0.09
C LYS A 161 9.97 15.76 -0.93
N ASP A 162 8.96 15.03 -0.45
CA ASP A 162 8.03 14.31 -1.32
C ASP A 162 7.25 15.26 -2.23
N LYS A 163 6.79 16.38 -1.70
CA LYS A 163 6.09 17.42 -2.48
C LYS A 163 6.96 17.98 -3.60
N LYS A 164 8.20 18.38 -3.26
CA LYS A 164 9.16 18.92 -4.24
C LYS A 164 9.57 17.90 -5.29
N ALA A 165 9.76 16.64 -4.88
CA ALA A 165 10.07 15.56 -5.80
C ALA A 165 8.90 15.31 -6.75
N LEU A 166 7.68 15.22 -6.22
CA LEU A 166 6.47 15.00 -7.01
C LEU A 166 6.25 16.10 -8.07
N GLU A 167 6.39 17.38 -7.69
CA GLU A 167 6.27 18.52 -8.61
C GLU A 167 7.29 18.44 -9.76
N ALA A 168 8.58 18.24 -9.43
CA ALA A 168 9.63 18.14 -10.43
C ALA A 168 9.48 16.91 -11.35
N LEU A 169 9.08 15.76 -10.78
CA LEU A 169 8.88 14.53 -11.54
C LEU A 169 7.66 14.59 -12.45
N ALA A 170 6.60 15.29 -12.05
CA ALA A 170 5.42 15.50 -12.88
C ALA A 170 5.75 16.33 -14.13
N GLU A 171 6.60 17.37 -13.98
CA GLU A 171 7.11 18.16 -15.10
C GLU A 171 7.94 17.33 -16.05
N ILE A 172 8.90 16.52 -15.55
CA ILE A 172 9.77 15.66 -16.37
C ILE A 172 8.95 14.58 -17.09
N ALA A 173 7.97 13.99 -16.42
CA ALA A 173 7.12 12.93 -16.97
C ALA A 173 6.02 13.45 -17.91
N ASP A 174 5.83 14.77 -18.00
CA ASP A 174 4.77 15.44 -18.77
C ASP A 174 3.37 14.91 -18.43
N VAL A 175 3.04 14.88 -17.12
CA VAL A 175 1.73 14.45 -16.63
C VAL A 175 1.18 15.41 -15.58
N ASP A 176 -0.15 15.58 -15.55
CA ASP A 176 -0.82 16.18 -14.40
C ASP A 176 -0.87 15.16 -13.27
N ALA A 177 -0.13 15.43 -12.19
CA ALA A 177 0.00 14.51 -11.06
C ALA A 177 -1.34 14.21 -10.36
N ASN A 178 -2.28 15.17 -10.33
CA ASN A 178 -3.57 14.96 -9.69
C ASN A 178 -4.47 14.07 -10.56
N ILE A 179 -4.58 14.35 -11.86
CA ILE A 179 -5.39 13.54 -12.78
C ILE A 179 -4.83 12.14 -12.86
N TYR A 180 -3.55 12.01 -13.15
CA TYR A 180 -2.86 10.72 -13.24
C TYR A 180 -2.96 9.92 -11.93
N GLY A 181 -2.68 10.59 -10.81
CA GLY A 181 -2.68 9.95 -9.50
C GLY A 181 -4.04 9.41 -9.08
N LEU A 182 -5.12 10.16 -9.35
CA LEU A 182 -6.49 9.67 -9.11
C LEU A 182 -6.81 8.44 -9.97
N ASP A 183 -6.43 8.44 -11.24
CA ASP A 183 -6.65 7.29 -12.13
C ASP A 183 -5.85 6.05 -11.65
N MET A 184 -4.60 6.24 -11.22
CA MET A 184 -3.75 5.18 -10.70
C MET A 184 -4.31 4.59 -9.39
N LEU A 185 -4.65 5.43 -8.42
CA LEU A 185 -5.25 4.99 -7.15
C LEU A 185 -6.60 4.29 -7.38
N LYS A 186 -7.39 4.76 -8.35
CA LYS A 186 -8.65 4.12 -8.76
C LYS A 186 -8.40 2.71 -9.33
N ALA A 187 -7.36 2.54 -10.12
CA ALA A 187 -6.99 1.21 -10.64
C ALA A 187 -6.63 0.24 -9.50
N GLY A 188 -5.90 0.70 -8.49
CA GLY A 188 -5.54 -0.09 -7.30
C GLY A 188 -6.71 -0.42 -6.38
N THR A 189 -7.72 0.43 -6.37
CA THR A 189 -8.92 0.28 -5.53
C THR A 189 -10.16 -0.18 -6.32
N ASN A 190 -9.97 -0.80 -7.49
CA ASN A 190 -11.09 -1.30 -8.28
C ASN A 190 -11.77 -2.49 -7.60
N LEU A 191 -12.95 -2.21 -7.03
CA LEU A 191 -13.78 -3.19 -6.33
C LEU A 191 -14.83 -3.87 -7.24
N ASP A 192 -14.95 -3.47 -8.51
CA ASP A 192 -15.96 -3.99 -9.43
C ASP A 192 -15.73 -5.47 -9.82
N LYS A 193 -14.49 -5.93 -9.72
CA LYS A 193 -14.11 -7.32 -9.99
C LYS A 193 -14.54 -8.32 -8.92
N TYR A 194 -14.95 -7.85 -7.74
CA TYR A 194 -15.35 -8.68 -6.61
C TYR A 194 -16.87 -8.79 -6.52
N THR A 195 -17.36 -9.97 -6.23
CA THR A 195 -18.74 -10.19 -5.79
C THR A 195 -18.97 -9.53 -4.43
N GLU A 196 -20.22 -9.35 -4.04
CA GLU A 196 -20.56 -8.78 -2.73
C GLU A 196 -20.08 -9.67 -1.57
N GLU A 197 -20.14 -10.99 -1.74
CA GLU A 197 -19.59 -11.95 -0.78
C GLU A 197 -18.07 -11.78 -0.63
N GLU A 198 -17.34 -11.67 -1.73
CA GLU A 198 -15.89 -11.43 -1.70
C GLU A 198 -15.56 -10.08 -1.07
N LEU A 199 -16.33 -9.02 -1.39
CA LEU A 199 -16.10 -7.67 -0.84
C LEU A 199 -16.12 -7.63 0.68
N ILE A 200 -17.13 -8.27 1.30
CA ILE A 200 -17.28 -8.26 2.76
C ILE A 200 -16.20 -9.11 3.47
N HIS A 201 -15.40 -9.85 2.71
CA HIS A 201 -14.33 -10.71 3.24
C HIS A 201 -12.90 -10.24 2.87
N LEU A 202 -12.71 -9.25 1.97
CA LEU A 202 -11.40 -8.83 1.49
C LEU A 202 -10.42 -8.47 2.62
N ASP A 203 -10.87 -7.69 3.59
CA ASP A 203 -10.12 -7.37 4.80
C ASP A 203 -11.04 -7.41 6.01
N ALA A 204 -11.55 -8.60 6.31
CA ALA A 204 -12.47 -8.85 7.42
C ALA A 204 -11.74 -9.44 8.63
N LYS A 205 -12.02 -8.90 9.80
CA LYS A 205 -11.57 -9.44 11.07
C LYS A 205 -12.79 -9.88 11.90
N LYS A 206 -12.86 -11.18 12.17
CA LYS A 206 -13.79 -11.74 13.13
C LYS A 206 -13.22 -11.62 14.54
N ILE A 207 -14.02 -11.13 15.45
CA ILE A 207 -13.71 -11.02 16.86
C ILE A 207 -14.79 -11.79 17.65
N GLU A 208 -14.33 -12.57 18.62
CA GLU A 208 -15.17 -13.31 19.54
C GLU A 208 -14.68 -12.98 20.95
N LYS A 209 -15.56 -12.43 21.76
CA LYS A 209 -15.26 -12.05 23.14
C LYS A 209 -16.50 -12.31 23.99
N GLU A 210 -16.33 -13.15 25.00
CA GLU A 210 -17.45 -13.66 25.77
C GLU A 210 -18.50 -14.32 24.85
N ASP A 211 -19.77 -13.97 24.95
CA ASP A 211 -20.84 -14.51 24.12
C ASP A 211 -21.13 -13.66 22.86
N ILE A 212 -20.33 -12.63 22.61
CA ILE A 212 -20.52 -11.71 21.48
C ILE A 212 -19.54 -12.02 20.35
N LYS A 213 -20.09 -12.25 19.16
CA LYS A 213 -19.34 -12.45 17.92
C LYS A 213 -19.63 -11.30 16.97
N TYR A 214 -18.60 -10.67 16.47
CA TYR A 214 -18.75 -9.59 15.49
C TYR A 214 -17.65 -9.58 14.45
N VAL A 215 -17.95 -8.93 13.32
CA VAL A 215 -17.02 -8.75 12.21
C VAL A 215 -16.87 -7.28 11.93
N ILE A 216 -15.63 -6.85 11.72
CA ILE A 216 -15.30 -5.55 11.14
C ILE A 216 -14.50 -5.80 9.88
N ALA A 217 -15.09 -5.49 8.72
CA ALA A 217 -14.45 -5.55 7.42
C ALA A 217 -14.15 -4.14 6.90
N GLN A 218 -13.10 -3.97 6.11
CA GLN A 218 -12.75 -2.69 5.52
C GLN A 218 -12.34 -2.86 4.06
N VAL A 219 -12.83 -1.97 3.20
CA VAL A 219 -12.35 -1.81 1.83
C VAL A 219 -11.91 -0.37 1.60
N ASN A 220 -10.89 -0.21 0.78
CA ASN A 220 -10.42 1.10 0.35
C ASN A 220 -10.96 1.42 -1.04
N THR A 221 -11.35 2.67 -1.25
CA THR A 221 -11.88 3.17 -2.53
C THR A 221 -11.48 4.63 -2.72
N VAL A 222 -11.60 5.11 -3.95
CA VAL A 222 -11.53 6.55 -4.27
C VAL A 222 -12.94 7.16 -4.43
N SER A 223 -13.99 6.33 -4.34
CA SER A 223 -15.39 6.76 -4.49
C SER A 223 -16.32 5.90 -3.63
N ILE A 224 -16.67 6.36 -2.44
CA ILE A 224 -17.67 5.70 -1.59
C ILE A 224 -19.02 5.52 -2.32
N PRO A 225 -19.55 6.54 -3.06
CA PRO A 225 -20.81 6.38 -3.78
C PRO A 225 -20.83 5.21 -4.76
N ASP A 226 -19.70 4.88 -5.40
CA ASP A 226 -19.64 3.76 -6.34
C ASP A 226 -19.85 2.41 -5.63
N VAL A 227 -19.26 2.23 -4.46
CA VAL A 227 -19.49 1.02 -3.63
C VAL A 227 -20.92 0.98 -3.11
N LEU A 228 -21.47 2.11 -2.69
CA LEU A 228 -22.84 2.20 -2.15
C LEU A 228 -23.94 1.98 -3.20
N LYS A 229 -23.67 2.07 -4.50
CA LYS A 229 -24.60 1.59 -5.54
C LYS A 229 -24.95 0.10 -5.39
N ARG A 230 -24.11 -0.65 -4.73
CA ARG A 230 -24.26 -2.09 -4.44
C ARG A 230 -24.79 -2.37 -3.03
N LYS A 231 -25.17 -1.33 -2.27
CA LYS A 231 -25.55 -1.41 -0.85
C LYS A 231 -26.54 -2.53 -0.54
N GLU A 232 -27.68 -2.58 -1.26
CA GLU A 232 -28.73 -3.58 -1.00
C GLU A 232 -28.21 -5.02 -1.10
N LYS A 233 -27.37 -5.30 -2.10
CA LYS A 233 -26.78 -6.63 -2.28
C LYS A 233 -25.73 -6.94 -1.19
N ILE A 234 -24.92 -5.95 -0.83
CA ILE A 234 -23.95 -6.07 0.27
C ILE A 234 -24.66 -6.36 1.58
N GLU A 235 -25.75 -5.65 1.90
CA GLU A 235 -26.57 -5.91 3.08
C GLU A 235 -27.18 -7.32 3.10
N GLN A 236 -27.59 -7.84 1.94
CA GLN A 236 -28.08 -9.21 1.82
C GLN A 236 -27.01 -10.23 2.19
N GLU A 237 -25.76 -10.07 1.68
CA GLU A 237 -24.66 -10.97 2.03
C GLU A 237 -24.25 -10.85 3.49
N ILE A 238 -24.19 -9.64 4.04
CA ILE A 238 -23.94 -9.42 5.47
C ILE A 238 -25.00 -10.12 6.33
N ASN A 239 -26.28 -10.00 5.99
CA ASN A 239 -27.36 -10.64 6.75
C ASN A 239 -27.28 -12.18 6.69
N LYS A 240 -26.91 -12.75 5.53
CA LYS A 240 -26.63 -14.19 5.43
C LYS A 240 -25.51 -14.62 6.38
N GLU A 241 -24.43 -13.84 6.41
CA GLU A 241 -23.26 -14.09 7.26
C GLU A 241 -23.64 -13.99 8.76
N ILE A 242 -24.41 -12.97 9.16
CA ILE A 242 -24.91 -12.78 10.53
C ILE A 242 -25.69 -14.03 10.97
N LEU A 243 -26.63 -14.49 10.14
CA LEU A 243 -27.45 -15.66 10.44
C LEU A 243 -26.63 -16.95 10.50
N ALA A 244 -25.75 -17.17 9.52
CA ALA A 244 -24.97 -18.40 9.41
C ALA A 244 -23.94 -18.55 10.54
N LYS A 245 -23.35 -17.46 11.02
CA LYS A 245 -22.27 -17.47 12.02
C LYS A 245 -22.68 -16.98 13.40
N GLY A 246 -23.96 -16.61 13.59
CA GLY A 246 -24.48 -16.09 14.85
C GLY A 246 -23.77 -14.82 15.28
N LEU A 247 -23.60 -13.87 14.33
CA LEU A 247 -22.94 -12.62 14.64
C LEU A 247 -23.92 -11.63 15.27
N SER A 248 -23.46 -10.91 16.27
CA SER A 248 -24.22 -9.83 16.92
C SER A 248 -24.04 -8.49 16.22
N LEU A 249 -22.96 -8.32 15.46
CA LEU A 249 -22.66 -7.10 14.73
C LEU A 249 -21.79 -7.40 13.51
N PHE A 250 -22.10 -6.73 12.40
CA PHE A 250 -21.23 -6.64 11.23
C PHE A 250 -21.05 -5.18 10.84
N VAL A 251 -19.80 -4.71 10.76
CA VAL A 251 -19.45 -3.36 10.32
C VAL A 251 -18.64 -3.48 9.04
N PHE A 252 -19.20 -3.09 7.91
CA PHE A 252 -18.50 -3.03 6.63
C PHE A 252 -18.10 -1.60 6.33
N VAL A 253 -16.81 -1.30 6.50
CA VAL A 253 -16.23 0.04 6.37
C VAL A 253 -15.75 0.26 4.96
N ILE A 254 -16.18 1.35 4.35
CA ILE A 254 -15.80 1.82 3.01
C ILE A 254 -14.98 3.09 3.22
N THR A 255 -13.68 3.02 2.99
CA THR A 255 -12.75 4.13 3.24
C THR A 255 -12.38 4.83 1.95
N ASP A 256 -12.72 6.12 1.84
CA ASP A 256 -12.19 7.01 0.82
C ASP A 256 -10.76 7.40 1.18
N ILE A 257 -9.81 6.78 0.50
CA ILE A 257 -8.37 7.01 0.75
C ILE A 257 -7.90 8.39 0.30
N VAL A 258 -8.63 9.03 -0.62
CA VAL A 258 -8.30 10.36 -1.15
C VAL A 258 -8.73 11.46 -0.18
N ASN A 259 -9.94 11.34 0.37
CA ASN A 259 -10.50 12.37 1.27
C ASN A 259 -10.35 12.02 2.75
N SER A 260 -9.75 10.86 3.08
CA SER A 260 -9.51 10.39 4.44
C SER A 260 -10.77 10.33 5.30
N ASN A 261 -11.85 9.84 4.73
CA ASN A 261 -13.14 9.65 5.37
C ASN A 261 -13.63 8.22 5.16
N SER A 262 -14.53 7.75 6.03
CA SER A 262 -15.20 6.48 5.82
C SER A 262 -16.72 6.62 5.95
N GLU A 263 -17.41 5.71 5.27
CA GLU A 263 -18.79 5.37 5.58
C GLU A 263 -18.84 3.87 5.89
N ALA A 264 -19.79 3.43 6.74
CA ALA A 264 -19.89 2.03 7.07
C ALA A 264 -21.34 1.54 6.97
N ILE A 265 -21.53 0.34 6.40
CA ILE A 265 -22.79 -0.41 6.53
C ILE A 265 -22.72 -1.14 7.86
N VAL A 266 -23.71 -0.91 8.71
CA VAL A 266 -23.77 -1.43 10.10
C VAL A 266 -25.04 -2.25 10.28
N LEU A 267 -24.88 -3.55 10.53
CA LEU A 267 -26.00 -4.50 10.70
C LEU A 267 -25.77 -5.39 11.91
N GLY A 268 -26.88 -5.85 12.49
CA GLY A 268 -26.93 -6.75 13.65
C GLY A 268 -27.51 -6.11 14.91
N ASP A 269 -27.79 -6.94 15.92
CA ASP A 269 -28.46 -6.54 17.14
C ASP A 269 -27.64 -5.56 18.02
N ARG A 270 -26.34 -5.48 17.75
CA ARG A 270 -25.41 -4.59 18.46
C ARG A 270 -24.94 -3.40 17.59
N ALA A 271 -25.75 -2.98 16.63
CA ALA A 271 -25.48 -1.77 15.83
C ALA A 271 -25.34 -0.50 16.71
N ASP A 272 -25.86 -0.53 17.94
CA ASP A 272 -25.70 0.52 18.94
C ASP A 272 -24.22 0.79 19.30
N ALA A 273 -23.32 -0.19 19.14
CA ALA A 273 -21.89 0.02 19.34
C ALA A 273 -21.30 1.10 18.41
N ILE A 274 -21.90 1.31 17.25
CA ILE A 274 -21.53 2.37 16.31
C ILE A 274 -22.40 3.61 16.51
N SER A 275 -23.74 3.43 16.67
CA SER A 275 -24.68 4.56 16.75
C SER A 275 -24.53 5.42 18.00
N LYS A 276 -23.86 4.93 19.04
CA LYS A 276 -23.46 5.75 20.20
C LYS A 276 -22.46 6.88 19.88
N THR A 277 -21.73 6.76 18.77
CA THR A 277 -20.70 7.73 18.41
C THR A 277 -20.98 8.42 17.08
N TYR A 278 -21.53 7.69 16.11
CA TYR A 278 -21.83 8.19 14.77
C TYR A 278 -23.33 8.10 14.48
N GLU A 279 -23.86 9.08 13.78
CA GLU A 279 -25.22 9.01 13.27
C GLU A 279 -25.34 7.85 12.28
N VAL A 280 -26.27 6.93 12.54
CA VAL A 280 -26.57 5.82 11.64
C VAL A 280 -27.94 6.05 11.05
N LYS A 281 -28.00 6.20 9.74
CA LYS A 281 -29.24 6.36 8.99
C LYS A 281 -29.26 5.34 7.85
N ASP A 282 -30.34 4.61 7.74
CA ASP A 282 -30.49 3.61 6.67
C ASP A 282 -29.33 2.58 6.67
N ASN A 283 -28.93 2.14 7.87
CA ASN A 283 -27.76 1.28 8.10
C ASN A 283 -26.41 1.88 7.71
N ILE A 284 -26.31 3.15 7.32
CA ILE A 284 -25.06 3.83 6.98
C ILE A 284 -24.65 4.74 8.14
N ALA A 285 -23.42 4.54 8.61
CA ALA A 285 -22.73 5.43 9.52
C ALA A 285 -21.75 6.32 8.74
N ILE A 286 -21.85 7.64 8.91
CA ILE A 286 -20.89 8.61 8.33
C ILE A 286 -19.77 8.84 9.34
N MET A 287 -18.52 8.53 8.96
CA MET A 287 -17.37 8.51 9.85
C MET A 287 -16.25 9.45 9.33
N PRO A 288 -16.37 10.78 9.54
CA PRO A 288 -15.36 11.73 9.06
C PRO A 288 -14.01 11.52 9.78
N GLY A 289 -12.91 11.55 9.01
CA GLY A 289 -11.55 11.38 9.53
C GLY A 289 -11.21 9.97 9.99
N VAL A 290 -12.08 8.99 9.78
CA VAL A 290 -11.82 7.58 10.08
C VAL A 290 -11.22 6.90 8.85
N VAL A 291 -10.04 6.29 9.03
CA VAL A 291 -9.31 5.60 7.94
C VAL A 291 -8.73 4.25 8.38
N SER A 292 -8.83 3.90 9.64
CA SER A 292 -8.18 2.71 10.18
C SER A 292 -9.13 1.86 11.03
N ARG A 293 -9.45 0.68 10.51
CA ARG A 293 -10.17 -0.35 11.27
C ARG A 293 -9.50 -0.64 12.61
N LYS A 294 -8.19 -0.90 12.60
CA LYS A 294 -7.43 -1.33 13.79
C LYS A 294 -7.29 -0.23 14.86
N LYS A 295 -7.04 1.02 14.43
CA LYS A 295 -6.71 2.11 15.37
C LYS A 295 -7.92 2.93 15.80
N GLN A 296 -9.00 2.95 15.01
CA GLN A 296 -10.14 3.85 15.24
C GLN A 296 -11.46 3.08 15.45
N ILE A 297 -11.77 2.10 14.59
CA ILE A 297 -13.08 1.43 14.63
C ILE A 297 -13.12 0.31 15.66
N LEU A 298 -12.12 -0.57 15.67
CA LEU A 298 -12.07 -1.66 16.64
C LEU A 298 -12.11 -1.17 18.09
N PRO A 299 -11.28 -0.20 18.53
CA PRO A 299 -11.35 0.33 19.88
C PRO A 299 -12.68 1.00 20.21
N LEU A 300 -13.31 1.67 19.22
CA LEU A 300 -14.63 2.27 19.38
C LEU A 300 -15.69 1.21 19.68
N VAL A 301 -15.72 0.14 18.87
CA VAL A 301 -16.68 -0.97 19.06
C VAL A 301 -16.45 -1.63 20.42
N GLU A 302 -15.19 -1.91 20.78
CA GLU A 302 -14.85 -2.52 22.09
C GLU A 302 -15.25 -1.65 23.28
N THR A 303 -15.23 -0.33 23.14
CA THR A 303 -15.65 0.62 24.19
C THR A 303 -17.18 0.69 24.30
N ASN A 304 -17.87 0.68 23.15
CA ASN A 304 -19.29 0.95 23.08
C ASN A 304 -20.18 -0.31 23.20
N ILE A 305 -19.62 -1.47 22.82
CA ILE A 305 -20.37 -2.73 22.88
C ILE A 305 -20.50 -3.15 24.35
N ASP A 306 -21.74 -3.35 24.77
CA ASP A 306 -22.01 -3.81 26.13
C ASP A 306 -21.98 -5.34 26.11
N PHE A 307 -20.91 -5.92 26.62
CA PHE A 307 -20.71 -7.37 26.68
C PHE A 307 -21.64 -8.09 27.70
N PHE A 308 -22.25 -7.33 28.60
CA PHE A 308 -23.11 -7.87 29.69
C PHE A 308 -24.60 -7.65 29.45
N LYS A 309 -25.02 -7.07 28.34
CA LYS A 309 -26.43 -6.99 27.96
C LYS A 309 -26.87 -8.29 27.30
N ASN A 310 -27.67 -9.05 28.00
CA ASN A 310 -28.51 -10.14 27.46
C ASN A 310 -29.77 -9.57 26.79
#